data_ceb1de358df5c2bc66de9a17b824a513
#
_entry.id   ceb1de358df5c2bc66de9a17b824a513
#
_cell.length_a   1.000
_cell.length_b   1.000
_cell.length_c   1.000
_cell.angle_alpha   90.00
_cell.angle_beta   90.00
_cell.angle_gamma   90.00
#
_symmetry.space_group_name_H-M   'P 1'
#
loop_
_entity.id
_entity.type
_entity.pdbx_description
1 polymer ?
#
loop_
_entity_poly.entity_id
_entity_poly.type
_entity_poly.pdbx_seq_one_letter_code
_entity_poly.pdbx_strand_id
1 'polypeptide(L)'
;MVMNVQDRGVLPEEMRYTYSVCPVCLKRIPAKREERDGQIYLVKTCPEHGTFSSVIWRNKRKFADWRGERPAVGENENLNCPAGCGLCAEHRRATCCTLLEITARCNMNCTFCFAEPDGTQDPSLDTVKRWINDLTEPGKTLLQLSGGEPTVRDDLPEIVAYAKQVGCKYVQLNSNGLRLAEDEAFVKLLADAGLSFVFMQFDGVDDAVYEKLRRRPMLEVKKRAIEQCGRYGIGVTLVPVIVPGVNTEQIGDIIRFAIQRSPYARRAFPAGQLFWTYPGASGG
;
A
#
# COMPACT_ATOMS: atom_id res chain seq x y z
N MET A 1 -10.30 36.22 -20.88
CA MET A 1 -9.01 36.54 -20.26
C MET A 1 -7.99 35.54 -20.80
N VAL A 2 -7.19 35.98 -21.79
CA VAL A 2 -6.27 35.10 -22.53
C VAL A 2 -5.03 34.91 -21.66
N MET A 3 -4.79 33.70 -21.19
CA MET A 3 -3.59 33.37 -20.43
C MET A 3 -2.36 33.45 -21.33
N ASN A 4 -1.42 34.27 -20.90
CA ASN A 4 -0.18 34.60 -21.59
C ASN A 4 0.71 33.33 -21.72
N VAL A 5 1.18 33.06 -22.94
CA VAL A 5 1.89 31.83 -23.35
C VAL A 5 3.33 31.72 -22.78
N GLN A 6 3.76 32.66 -21.93
CA GLN A 6 5.14 32.75 -21.45
C GLN A 6 5.43 32.05 -20.12
N ASP A 7 4.46 31.41 -19.45
CA ASP A 7 4.65 30.73 -18.16
C ASP A 7 4.78 29.22 -18.30
N ARG A 8 5.51 28.79 -19.34
CA ARG A 8 5.80 27.36 -19.56
C ARG A 8 7.09 26.98 -18.83
N GLY A 9 6.96 26.33 -17.68
CA GLY A 9 8.01 25.44 -17.24
C GLY A 9 8.67 25.66 -15.89
N VAL A 10 8.24 26.60 -15.04
CA VAL A 10 8.88 26.78 -13.73
C VAL A 10 7.95 26.34 -12.60
N LEU A 11 8.35 25.30 -11.84
CA LEU A 11 7.65 24.93 -10.61
C LEU A 11 7.55 26.13 -9.67
N PRO A 12 6.37 26.39 -9.04
CA PRO A 12 6.24 27.40 -8.00
C PRO A 12 7.34 27.23 -6.95
N GLU A 13 7.85 28.32 -6.39
CA GLU A 13 8.99 28.30 -5.47
C GLU A 13 8.74 27.38 -4.27
N GLU A 14 7.55 27.41 -3.72
CA GLU A 14 7.08 26.54 -2.65
C GLU A 14 7.10 25.04 -3.01
N MET A 15 7.10 24.70 -4.29
CA MET A 15 7.18 23.32 -4.78
C MET A 15 8.60 22.89 -5.12
N ARG A 16 9.55 23.82 -5.23
CA ARG A 16 10.93 23.51 -5.63
C ARG A 16 11.71 22.83 -4.53
N TYR A 17 11.59 23.29 -3.29
CA TYR A 17 12.39 22.80 -2.18
C TYR A 17 11.63 21.81 -1.33
N THR A 18 12.33 20.82 -0.81
CA THR A 18 11.80 19.79 0.06
C THR A 18 12.95 19.13 0.82
N TYR A 19 12.61 18.13 1.61
CA TYR A 19 13.59 17.21 2.19
C TYR A 19 13.42 15.82 1.61
N SER A 20 14.48 15.04 1.62
CA SER A 20 14.50 13.63 1.26
C SER A 20 15.48 12.90 2.17
N VAL A 21 15.68 11.62 1.95
CA VAL A 21 16.69 10.84 2.66
C VAL A 21 17.81 10.43 1.68
N CYS A 22 19.02 10.33 2.19
CA CYS A 22 20.12 9.73 1.46
C CYS A 22 19.82 8.23 1.24
N PRO A 23 19.92 7.69 0.03
CA PRO A 23 19.65 6.27 -0.21
C PRO A 23 20.67 5.31 0.43
N VAL A 24 21.81 5.83 0.87
CA VAL A 24 22.88 5.02 1.48
C VAL A 24 22.84 5.06 3.00
N CYS A 25 22.85 6.26 3.61
CA CYS A 25 22.88 6.40 5.07
C CYS A 25 21.53 6.76 5.70
N LEU A 26 20.50 6.93 4.93
CA LEU A 26 19.12 7.28 5.33
C LEU A 26 19.01 8.60 6.11
N LYS A 27 20.08 9.39 6.24
CA LYS A 27 20.03 10.73 6.84
C LYS A 27 19.12 11.64 6.03
N ARG A 28 18.32 12.45 6.73
CA ARG A 28 17.51 13.51 6.11
C ARG A 28 18.42 14.57 5.49
N ILE A 29 18.21 14.88 4.23
CA ILE A 29 18.99 15.86 3.47
C ILE A 29 18.07 16.80 2.70
N PRO A 30 18.47 18.07 2.46
CA PRO A 30 17.74 18.96 1.58
C PRO A 30 17.67 18.37 0.17
N ALA A 31 16.53 18.61 -0.49
CA ALA A 31 16.28 18.17 -1.83
C ALA A 31 15.59 19.27 -2.64
N LYS A 32 15.78 19.25 -3.95
CA LYS A 32 15.22 20.21 -4.90
C LYS A 32 14.49 19.45 -6.01
N ARG A 33 13.32 19.93 -6.40
CA ARG A 33 12.63 19.47 -7.61
C ARG A 33 13.04 20.35 -8.76
N GLU A 34 13.53 19.75 -9.82
CA GLU A 34 13.96 20.43 -11.04
C GLU A 34 13.18 19.89 -12.22
N GLU A 35 12.69 20.81 -13.06
CA GLU A 35 12.10 20.45 -14.34
C GLU A 35 13.17 20.39 -15.41
N ARG A 36 13.24 19.27 -16.12
CA ARG A 36 14.14 19.02 -17.24
C ARG A 36 13.34 18.26 -18.32
N ASP A 37 13.26 18.83 -19.53
CA ASP A 37 12.58 18.20 -20.68
C ASP A 37 11.14 17.73 -20.37
N GLY A 38 10.37 18.55 -19.64
CA GLY A 38 9.00 18.24 -19.24
C GLY A 38 8.85 17.13 -18.17
N GLN A 39 9.95 16.72 -17.58
CA GLN A 39 9.98 15.77 -16.47
C GLN A 39 10.44 16.48 -15.19
N ILE A 40 9.95 16.02 -14.04
CA ILE A 40 10.39 16.53 -12.75
C ILE A 40 11.35 15.54 -12.10
N TYR A 41 12.51 16.04 -11.73
CA TYR A 41 13.55 15.31 -11.02
C TYR A 41 13.61 15.75 -9.56
N LEU A 42 13.79 14.81 -8.67
CA LEU A 42 14.19 15.06 -7.28
C LEU A 42 15.69 14.96 -7.19
N VAL A 43 16.35 16.09 -6.99
CA VAL A 43 17.82 16.18 -6.85
C VAL A 43 18.15 16.42 -5.38
N LYS A 44 19.07 15.67 -4.85
CA LYS A 44 19.51 15.73 -3.45
C LYS A 44 20.99 15.44 -3.31
N THR A 45 21.66 16.12 -2.40
CA THR A 45 23.11 15.94 -2.16
C THR A 45 23.35 15.56 -0.71
N CYS A 46 23.94 14.38 -0.52
CA CYS A 46 24.45 13.95 0.77
C CYS A 46 25.91 14.40 0.90
N PRO A 47 26.31 15.02 2.01
CA PRO A 47 27.71 15.41 2.21
C PRO A 47 28.69 14.24 2.17
N GLU A 48 28.25 13.04 2.57
CA GLU A 48 29.07 11.83 2.66
C GLU A 48 29.01 10.95 1.39
N HIS A 49 27.88 11.00 0.65
CA HIS A 49 27.61 10.03 -0.44
C HIS A 49 27.33 10.69 -1.80
N GLY A 50 27.51 12.02 -1.89
CA GLY A 50 27.38 12.74 -3.15
C GLY A 50 25.93 13.02 -3.59
N THR A 51 25.75 13.31 -4.87
CA THR A 51 24.50 13.78 -5.44
C THR A 51 23.72 12.65 -6.10
N PHE A 52 22.41 12.59 -5.81
CA PHE A 52 21.46 11.66 -6.38
C PHE A 52 20.38 12.43 -7.13
N SER A 53 19.95 11.89 -8.26
CA SER A 53 18.86 12.46 -9.08
C SER A 53 17.93 11.33 -9.51
N SER A 54 16.64 11.51 -9.25
CA SER A 54 15.59 10.52 -9.59
C SER A 54 14.41 11.23 -10.26
N VAL A 55 13.90 10.66 -11.34
CA VAL A 55 12.66 11.15 -11.96
C VAL A 55 11.49 10.84 -11.04
N ILE A 56 10.70 11.84 -10.69
CA ILE A 56 9.51 11.69 -9.85
C ILE A 56 8.20 11.97 -10.61
N TRP A 57 8.29 12.53 -11.83
CA TRP A 57 7.12 12.81 -12.64
C TRP A 57 7.46 12.81 -14.14
N ARG A 58 6.68 12.09 -14.93
CA ARG A 58 6.81 11.98 -16.40
C ARG A 58 5.50 12.23 -17.15
N ASN A 59 4.47 12.71 -16.46
CA ASN A 59 3.15 12.83 -17.04
C ASN A 59 3.00 14.11 -17.88
N LYS A 60 2.08 14.06 -18.87
CA LYS A 60 1.67 15.24 -19.66
C LYS A 60 0.92 16.28 -18.81
N ARG A 61 0.27 15.89 -17.71
CA ARG A 61 -0.31 16.83 -16.75
C ARG A 61 0.80 17.49 -15.94
N LYS A 62 0.65 18.76 -15.62
CA LYS A 62 1.61 19.48 -14.78
C LYS A 62 1.66 18.83 -13.38
N PHE A 63 2.85 18.72 -12.84
CA PHE A 63 3.04 18.19 -11.47
C PHE A 63 2.30 19.01 -10.41
N ALA A 64 2.25 20.35 -10.60
CA ALA A 64 1.54 21.26 -9.72
C ALA A 64 0.03 20.94 -9.65
N ASP A 65 -0.59 20.67 -10.80
CA ASP A 65 -2.03 20.38 -10.87
C ASP A 65 -2.41 19.05 -10.23
N TRP A 66 -1.47 18.09 -10.20
CA TRP A 66 -1.71 16.78 -9.59
C TRP A 66 -1.64 16.80 -8.05
N ARG A 67 -0.88 17.70 -7.51
CA ARG A 67 -0.54 17.68 -6.08
C ARG A 67 -1.71 17.98 -5.15
N GLY A 68 -2.75 18.68 -5.63
CA GLY A 68 -3.90 19.09 -4.83
C GLY A 68 -3.58 20.08 -3.70
N GLU A 69 -4.55 20.34 -2.85
CA GLU A 69 -4.41 21.22 -1.68
C GLU A 69 -3.57 20.56 -0.58
N ARG A 70 -2.84 21.37 0.16
CA ARG A 70 -2.05 20.91 1.31
C ARG A 70 -2.96 20.80 2.51
N PRO A 71 -2.99 19.66 3.24
CA PRO A 71 -3.67 19.60 4.53
C PRO A 71 -3.00 20.53 5.54
N ALA A 72 -3.76 20.94 6.55
CA ALA A 72 -3.25 21.70 7.68
C ALA A 72 -2.12 20.94 8.39
N VAL A 73 -1.13 21.65 8.90
CA VAL A 73 0.03 21.09 9.60
C VAL A 73 -0.33 20.86 11.07
N GLY A 74 0.05 19.72 11.63
CA GLY A 74 -0.10 19.44 13.07
C GLY A 74 0.92 20.23 13.92
N GLU A 75 0.56 20.51 15.19
CA GLU A 75 1.32 21.36 16.10
C GLU A 75 2.40 20.65 16.95
N ASN A 76 2.92 19.52 16.53
CA ASN A 76 3.87 18.77 17.37
C ASN A 76 5.33 19.16 17.08
N GLU A 77 6.00 19.78 18.06
CA GLU A 77 7.29 20.47 17.89
C GLU A 77 8.55 19.57 17.99
N ASN A 78 8.44 18.31 18.38
CA ASN A 78 9.60 17.53 18.88
C ASN A 78 10.01 16.35 18.03
N LEU A 79 10.43 16.56 16.75
CA LEU A 79 10.71 15.34 16.01
C LEU A 79 11.91 15.41 15.06
N ASN A 80 12.90 14.57 15.34
CA ASN A 80 14.00 14.26 14.45
C ASN A 80 13.54 13.31 13.32
N CYS A 81 13.15 13.87 12.21
CA CYS A 81 12.80 13.10 11.02
C CYS A 81 14.06 12.47 10.38
N PRO A 82 14.07 11.17 10.04
CA PRO A 82 12.94 10.23 10.06
C PRO A 82 12.77 9.42 11.36
N ALA A 83 13.74 9.43 12.27
CA ALA A 83 13.82 8.50 13.39
C ALA A 83 12.77 8.73 14.49
N GLY A 84 12.37 9.98 14.72
CA GLY A 84 11.36 10.34 15.72
C GLY A 84 10.02 10.63 15.08
N CYS A 85 9.60 9.87 14.06
CA CYS A 85 8.47 10.25 13.26
C CYS A 85 7.14 10.07 13.98
N GLY A 86 6.68 11.14 14.58
CA GLY A 86 5.27 11.40 14.79
C GLY A 86 4.83 12.52 13.86
N LEU A 87 3.62 13.00 14.01
CA LEU A 87 3.10 14.10 13.21
C LEU A 87 3.66 15.43 13.73
N CYS A 88 4.84 15.82 13.27
CA CYS A 88 5.48 17.10 13.63
C CYS A 88 4.98 18.23 12.71
N ALA A 89 5.31 19.48 13.11
CA ALA A 89 4.97 20.68 12.34
C ALA A 89 5.47 20.66 10.89
N GLU A 90 6.51 19.90 10.58
CA GLU A 90 6.98 19.69 9.20
C GLU A 90 6.26 18.57 8.45
N HIS A 91 5.45 17.76 9.14
CA HIS A 91 4.67 16.72 8.52
C HIS A 91 3.48 17.32 7.77
N ARG A 92 3.45 17.14 6.47
CA ARG A 92 2.48 17.83 5.60
C ARG A 92 1.30 16.95 5.18
N ARG A 93 1.13 15.79 5.79
CA ARG A 93 0.02 14.88 5.51
C ARG A 93 -0.41 14.17 6.78
N ALA A 94 -1.70 14.09 7.00
CA ALA A 94 -2.24 13.24 8.06
C ALA A 94 -2.02 11.76 7.75
N THR A 95 -1.90 10.94 8.78
CA THR A 95 -1.88 9.48 8.64
C THR A 95 -3.19 9.01 8.02
N CYS A 96 -3.13 8.39 6.85
CA CYS A 96 -4.33 7.90 6.16
C CYS A 96 -4.65 6.44 6.50
N CYS A 97 -3.66 5.64 6.86
CA CYS A 97 -3.83 4.27 7.32
C CYS A 97 -2.66 3.85 8.20
N THR A 98 -2.93 2.92 9.10
CA THR A 98 -1.94 2.27 9.96
C THR A 98 -1.74 0.85 9.47
N LEU A 99 -0.53 0.52 9.02
CA LEU A 99 -0.16 -0.84 8.66
C LEU A 99 0.45 -1.53 9.87
N LEU A 100 -0.09 -2.68 10.23
CA LEU A 100 0.34 -3.49 11.36
C LEU A 100 0.74 -4.89 10.89
N GLU A 101 2.01 -5.23 11.05
CA GLU A 101 2.53 -6.57 10.75
C GLU A 101 2.28 -7.47 11.98
N ILE A 102 1.35 -8.41 11.83
CA ILE A 102 0.89 -9.28 12.93
C ILE A 102 1.53 -10.67 12.91
N THR A 103 2.28 -11.00 11.88
CA THR A 103 3.02 -12.25 11.73
C THR A 103 4.15 -12.12 10.73
N ALA A 104 5.27 -12.78 10.97
CA ALA A 104 6.32 -12.97 9.97
C ALA A 104 6.12 -14.25 9.15
N ARG A 105 5.24 -15.16 9.58
CA ARG A 105 4.97 -16.43 8.90
C ARG A 105 4.21 -16.22 7.60
N CYS A 106 4.53 -17.03 6.59
CA CYS A 106 3.82 -17.05 5.31
C CYS A 106 3.70 -18.49 4.79
N ASN A 107 2.59 -18.79 4.14
CA ASN A 107 2.35 -20.06 3.46
C ASN A 107 2.77 -20.06 1.97
N MET A 108 3.51 -19.04 1.55
CA MET A 108 4.08 -18.90 0.20
C MET A 108 5.56 -18.55 0.26
N ASN A 109 6.27 -18.81 -0.87
CA ASN A 109 7.68 -18.45 -1.06
C ASN A 109 7.82 -17.72 -2.41
N CYS A 110 7.43 -16.45 -2.44
CA CYS A 110 7.43 -15.63 -3.64
C CYS A 110 8.85 -15.23 -4.06
N THR A 111 9.07 -15.03 -5.39
CA THR A 111 10.40 -14.72 -5.95
C THR A 111 10.96 -13.36 -5.53
N PHE A 112 10.11 -12.43 -5.09
CA PHE A 112 10.50 -11.08 -4.69
C PHE A 112 9.71 -10.63 -3.45
N CYS A 113 9.74 -11.44 -2.41
CA CYS A 113 9.19 -11.05 -1.13
C CYS A 113 10.18 -10.13 -0.42
N PHE A 114 9.73 -8.98 0.05
CA PHE A 114 10.54 -8.09 0.91
C PHE A 114 10.40 -8.45 2.40
N ALA A 115 9.40 -9.25 2.77
CA ALA A 115 9.28 -9.80 4.10
C ALA A 115 10.14 -11.08 4.18
N GLU A 116 11.30 -10.98 4.81
CA GLU A 116 12.11 -12.17 5.11
C GLU A 116 11.48 -12.87 6.32
N PRO A 117 11.12 -14.16 6.20
CA PRO A 117 10.73 -14.95 7.36
C PRO A 117 11.97 -15.10 8.26
N ASP A 118 12.04 -14.33 9.32
CA ASP A 118 13.18 -14.32 10.24
C ASP A 118 13.11 -15.40 11.33
N GLY A 119 12.10 -16.28 11.25
CA GLY A 119 11.88 -17.33 12.23
C GLY A 119 11.42 -16.81 13.60
N THR A 120 11.13 -15.52 13.73
CA THR A 120 10.61 -14.96 14.99
C THR A 120 9.21 -15.50 15.30
N GLN A 121 8.95 -15.63 16.59
CA GLN A 121 7.63 -16.01 17.07
C GLN A 121 6.63 -14.86 16.81
N ASP A 122 5.42 -15.20 16.37
CA ASP A 122 4.35 -14.22 16.23
C ASP A 122 4.13 -13.44 17.53
N PRO A 123 3.83 -12.15 17.46
CA PRO A 123 3.41 -11.39 18.63
C PRO A 123 2.15 -12.02 19.22
N SER A 124 2.08 -12.06 20.55
CA SER A 124 0.89 -12.58 21.24
C SER A 124 -0.34 -11.73 20.88
N LEU A 125 -1.52 -12.33 21.03
CA LEU A 125 -2.78 -11.62 20.82
C LEU A 125 -2.88 -10.35 21.68
N ASP A 126 -2.46 -10.41 22.95
CA ASP A 126 -2.46 -9.25 23.85
C ASP A 126 -1.50 -8.14 23.39
N THR A 127 -0.36 -8.54 22.81
CA THR A 127 0.57 -7.59 22.22
C THR A 127 -0.06 -6.88 21.02
N VAL A 128 -0.71 -7.64 20.13
CA VAL A 128 -1.41 -7.07 18.96
C VAL A 128 -2.55 -6.16 19.40
N LYS A 129 -3.35 -6.55 20.40
CA LYS A 129 -4.43 -5.72 20.97
C LYS A 129 -3.90 -4.40 21.54
N ARG A 130 -2.77 -4.44 22.24
CA ARG A 130 -2.12 -3.24 22.78
C ARG A 130 -1.69 -2.30 21.65
N TRP A 131 -1.03 -2.81 20.60
CA TRP A 131 -0.65 -2.01 19.44
C TRP A 131 -1.86 -1.38 18.73
N ILE A 132 -2.96 -2.14 18.61
CA ILE A 132 -4.20 -1.60 18.03
C ILE A 132 -4.73 -0.43 18.88
N ASN A 133 -4.74 -0.54 20.21
CA ASN A 133 -5.15 0.57 21.08
C ASN A 133 -4.29 1.81 20.89
N ASP A 134 -2.95 1.63 20.88
CA ASP A 134 -2.00 2.73 20.77
C ASP A 134 -2.08 3.47 19.43
N LEU A 135 -2.53 2.79 18.37
CA LEU A 135 -2.56 3.28 17.00
C LEU A 135 -3.95 3.71 16.52
N THR A 136 -5.00 3.50 17.31
CA THR A 136 -6.38 3.76 16.86
C THR A 136 -6.88 5.12 17.34
N GLU A 137 -7.28 5.96 16.38
CA GLU A 137 -8.18 7.08 16.60
C GLU A 137 -9.61 6.63 16.23
N PRO A 138 -10.53 6.51 17.22
CA PRO A 138 -11.89 6.02 16.95
C PRO A 138 -12.61 6.80 15.85
N GLY A 139 -13.24 6.08 14.93
CA GLY A 139 -13.96 6.66 13.79
C GLY A 139 -13.09 7.18 12.64
N LYS A 140 -11.75 7.24 12.80
CA LYS A 140 -10.84 7.74 11.76
C LYS A 140 -9.92 6.66 11.21
N THR A 141 -9.32 5.82 12.08
CA THR A 141 -8.27 4.89 11.70
C THR A 141 -8.76 3.85 10.69
N LEU A 142 -8.04 3.75 9.57
CA LEU A 142 -8.02 2.58 8.71
C LEU A 142 -6.85 1.72 9.17
N LEU A 143 -7.15 0.55 9.73
CA LEU A 143 -6.15 -0.43 10.15
C LEU A 143 -5.94 -1.45 9.03
N GLN A 144 -4.69 -1.61 8.60
CA GLN A 144 -4.27 -2.57 7.59
C GLN A 144 -3.46 -3.68 8.26
N LEU A 145 -4.04 -4.87 8.34
CA LEU A 145 -3.39 -6.06 8.88
C LEU A 145 -2.52 -6.69 7.80
N SER A 146 -1.25 -6.87 8.09
CA SER A 146 -0.22 -7.33 7.17
C SER A 146 0.81 -8.22 7.87
N GLY A 147 1.94 -8.46 7.22
CA GLY A 147 3.05 -9.29 7.65
C GLY A 147 3.50 -10.22 6.54
N GLY A 148 3.87 -11.46 6.87
CA GLY A 148 4.03 -12.50 5.86
C GLY A 148 2.69 -12.80 5.18
N GLU A 149 1.86 -13.62 5.83
CA GLU A 149 0.46 -13.85 5.42
C GLU A 149 -0.42 -13.88 6.67
N PRO A 150 -1.21 -12.84 6.96
CA PRO A 150 -2.01 -12.78 8.19
C PRO A 150 -3.00 -13.92 8.37
N THR A 151 -3.50 -14.52 7.29
CA THR A 151 -4.46 -15.63 7.37
C THR A 151 -3.88 -16.93 7.92
N VAL A 152 -2.55 -17.03 8.13
CA VAL A 152 -1.95 -18.18 8.81
C VAL A 152 -2.19 -18.16 10.33
N ARG A 153 -2.67 -17.04 10.87
CA ARG A 153 -3.09 -16.90 12.26
C ARG A 153 -4.54 -17.35 12.44
N ASP A 154 -4.77 -18.27 13.37
CA ASP A 154 -6.13 -18.72 13.67
C ASP A 154 -6.92 -17.72 14.52
N ASP A 155 -6.23 -16.86 15.28
CA ASP A 155 -6.82 -15.78 16.08
C ASP A 155 -7.09 -14.49 15.28
N LEU A 156 -6.86 -14.49 13.96
CA LEU A 156 -7.11 -13.32 13.11
C LEU A 156 -8.55 -12.77 13.21
N PRO A 157 -9.62 -13.60 13.26
CA PRO A 157 -10.97 -13.08 13.47
C PRO A 157 -11.12 -12.30 14.79
N GLU A 158 -10.47 -12.76 15.87
CA GLU A 158 -10.48 -12.05 17.15
C GLU A 158 -9.75 -10.71 17.07
N ILE A 159 -8.62 -10.65 16.37
CA ILE A 159 -7.88 -9.39 16.10
C ILE A 159 -8.78 -8.40 15.35
N VAL A 160 -9.49 -8.86 14.30
CA VAL A 160 -10.41 -8.04 13.52
C VAL A 160 -11.56 -7.52 14.40
N ALA A 161 -12.20 -8.40 15.16
CA ALA A 161 -13.29 -8.04 16.07
C ALA A 161 -12.84 -6.99 17.09
N TYR A 162 -11.66 -7.17 17.68
CA TYR A 162 -11.09 -6.22 18.64
C TYR A 162 -10.83 -4.86 18.00
N ALA A 163 -10.24 -4.82 16.80
CA ALA A 163 -10.01 -3.57 16.07
C ALA A 163 -11.33 -2.81 15.80
N LYS A 164 -12.40 -3.52 15.48
CA LYS A 164 -13.73 -2.92 15.33
C LYS A 164 -14.30 -2.42 16.66
N GLN A 165 -14.11 -3.17 17.73
CA GLN A 165 -14.57 -2.80 19.08
C GLN A 165 -13.93 -1.50 19.56
N VAL A 166 -12.62 -1.30 19.35
CA VAL A 166 -11.91 -0.06 19.74
C VAL A 166 -12.16 1.12 18.80
N GLY A 167 -12.94 0.92 17.75
CA GLY A 167 -13.44 1.99 16.89
C GLY A 167 -12.66 2.22 15.59
N CYS A 168 -11.86 1.27 15.11
CA CYS A 168 -11.29 1.38 13.77
C CYS A 168 -12.40 1.56 12.75
N LYS A 169 -12.33 2.64 11.95
CA LYS A 169 -13.33 2.93 10.91
C LYS A 169 -13.39 1.81 9.89
N TYR A 170 -12.24 1.39 9.43
CA TYR A 170 -12.07 0.27 8.52
C TYR A 170 -10.98 -0.66 9.01
N VAL A 171 -11.19 -1.97 8.86
CA VAL A 171 -10.18 -3.01 9.04
C VAL A 171 -9.96 -3.68 7.69
N GLN A 172 -8.74 -3.60 7.20
CA GLN A 172 -8.28 -4.14 5.93
C GLN A 172 -7.33 -5.30 6.18
N LEU A 173 -7.42 -6.32 5.36
CA LEU A 173 -6.54 -7.49 5.38
C LEU A 173 -5.72 -7.55 4.09
N ASN A 174 -4.39 -7.58 4.19
CA ASN A 174 -3.53 -7.94 3.07
C ASN A 174 -3.43 -9.46 3.01
N SER A 175 -3.71 -10.06 1.85
CA SER A 175 -3.68 -11.52 1.74
C SER A 175 -3.30 -12.02 0.35
N ASN A 176 -2.61 -13.16 0.32
CA ASN A 176 -2.38 -13.95 -0.89
C ASN A 176 -3.62 -14.74 -1.31
N GLY A 177 -4.65 -14.85 -0.49
CA GLY A 177 -5.94 -15.45 -0.79
C GLY A 177 -6.02 -16.97 -0.67
N LEU A 178 -4.95 -17.68 -0.32
CA LEU A 178 -4.98 -19.14 -0.22
C LEU A 178 -6.04 -19.62 0.78
N ARG A 179 -5.92 -19.24 2.05
CA ARG A 179 -6.87 -19.66 3.08
C ARG A 179 -8.28 -19.13 2.79
N LEU A 180 -8.39 -17.93 2.24
CA LEU A 180 -9.69 -17.37 1.86
C LEU A 180 -10.39 -18.16 0.75
N ALA A 181 -9.65 -18.91 -0.07
CA ALA A 181 -10.20 -19.78 -1.10
C ALA A 181 -10.55 -21.18 -0.59
N GLU A 182 -9.87 -21.65 0.45
CA GLU A 182 -9.95 -23.04 0.92
C GLU A 182 -10.88 -23.20 2.12
N ASP A 183 -11.01 -22.17 2.97
CA ASP A 183 -11.71 -22.20 4.25
C ASP A 183 -12.86 -21.18 4.27
N GLU A 184 -14.03 -21.59 3.77
CA GLU A 184 -15.24 -20.75 3.75
C GLU A 184 -15.70 -20.35 5.17
N ALA A 185 -15.54 -21.26 6.14
CA ALA A 185 -15.93 -20.97 7.52
C ALA A 185 -15.06 -19.86 8.12
N PHE A 186 -13.77 -19.85 7.80
CA PHE A 186 -12.86 -18.78 8.21
C PHE A 186 -13.24 -17.42 7.59
N VAL A 187 -13.62 -17.40 6.29
CA VAL A 187 -14.09 -16.18 5.64
C VAL A 187 -15.35 -15.65 6.32
N LYS A 188 -16.29 -16.54 6.69
CA LYS A 188 -17.47 -16.18 7.46
C LYS A 188 -17.12 -15.56 8.81
N LEU A 189 -16.19 -16.16 9.56
CA LEU A 189 -15.73 -15.62 10.85
C LEU A 189 -15.12 -14.21 10.69
N LEU A 190 -14.33 -13.97 9.64
CA LEU A 190 -13.78 -12.65 9.35
C LEU A 190 -14.88 -11.62 9.03
N ALA A 191 -15.91 -12.02 8.28
CA ALA A 191 -17.05 -11.16 7.99
C ALA A 191 -17.84 -10.82 9.25
N ASP A 192 -18.15 -11.83 10.07
CA ASP A 192 -18.86 -11.67 11.36
C ASP A 192 -18.06 -10.78 12.33
N ALA A 193 -16.74 -10.86 12.28
CA ALA A 193 -15.83 -10.00 13.05
C ALA A 193 -15.78 -8.54 12.54
N GLY A 194 -16.32 -8.27 11.36
CA GLY A 194 -16.39 -6.93 10.79
C GLY A 194 -15.23 -6.54 9.89
N LEU A 195 -14.54 -7.51 9.26
CA LEU A 195 -13.54 -7.21 8.23
C LEU A 195 -14.17 -6.41 7.11
N SER A 196 -13.58 -5.24 6.81
CA SER A 196 -14.17 -4.32 5.85
C SER A 196 -13.84 -4.70 4.40
N PHE A 197 -12.59 -5.06 4.13
CA PHE A 197 -12.14 -5.47 2.80
C PHE A 197 -10.78 -6.14 2.83
N VAL A 198 -10.48 -6.84 1.74
CA VAL A 198 -9.20 -7.54 1.50
C VAL A 198 -8.42 -6.83 0.40
N PHE A 199 -7.16 -6.52 0.63
CA PHE A 199 -6.17 -6.25 -0.39
C PHE A 199 -5.63 -7.58 -0.89
N MET A 200 -6.22 -8.03 -1.98
CA MET A 200 -5.90 -9.31 -2.59
C MET A 200 -4.76 -9.15 -3.58
N GLN A 201 -3.65 -9.76 -3.31
CA GLN A 201 -2.59 -9.89 -4.30
C GLN A 201 -3.14 -10.55 -5.58
N PHE A 202 -3.01 -9.89 -6.75
CA PHE A 202 -3.58 -10.35 -8.02
C PHE A 202 -2.74 -9.90 -9.20
N ASP A 203 -1.77 -10.71 -9.62
CA ASP A 203 -0.71 -10.29 -10.55
C ASP A 203 -1.04 -10.49 -12.03
N GLY A 204 -2.04 -11.28 -12.35
CA GLY A 204 -2.39 -11.57 -13.74
C GLY A 204 -3.68 -12.36 -13.91
N VAL A 205 -4.07 -12.59 -15.16
CA VAL A 205 -5.27 -13.33 -15.55
C VAL A 205 -4.97 -14.71 -16.12
N ASP A 206 -3.72 -15.16 -16.02
CA ASP A 206 -3.29 -16.52 -16.34
C ASP A 206 -2.27 -17.04 -15.30
N ASP A 207 -2.11 -18.36 -15.25
CA ASP A 207 -1.22 -19.00 -14.28
C ASP A 207 0.26 -18.87 -14.62
N ALA A 208 0.62 -18.59 -15.89
CA ALA A 208 2.03 -18.41 -16.28
C ALA A 208 2.68 -17.21 -15.56
N VAL A 209 1.90 -16.16 -15.30
CA VAL A 209 2.34 -15.02 -14.47
C VAL A 209 2.57 -15.46 -13.03
N TYR A 210 1.63 -16.21 -12.45
CA TYR A 210 1.75 -16.66 -11.07
C TYR A 210 2.88 -17.66 -10.86
N GLU A 211 3.11 -18.58 -11.80
CA GLU A 211 4.25 -19.50 -11.74
C GLU A 211 5.58 -18.76 -11.69
N LYS A 212 5.75 -17.71 -12.51
CA LYS A 212 6.96 -16.88 -12.50
C LYS A 212 7.11 -16.08 -11.20
N LEU A 213 6.03 -15.45 -10.73
CA LEU A 213 6.09 -14.49 -9.63
C LEU A 213 5.87 -15.15 -8.26
N ARG A 214 5.06 -16.21 -8.21
CA ARG A 214 4.61 -16.86 -6.96
C ARG A 214 5.00 -18.32 -6.85
N ARG A 215 5.67 -18.87 -7.88
CA ARG A 215 6.18 -20.25 -7.96
C ARG A 215 5.09 -21.33 -7.91
N ARG A 216 3.84 -20.96 -8.22
CA ARG A 216 2.70 -21.89 -8.30
C ARG A 216 1.52 -21.25 -9.05
N PRO A 217 0.63 -22.04 -9.66
CA PRO A 217 -0.61 -21.54 -10.22
C PRO A 217 -1.52 -20.99 -9.12
N MET A 218 -2.14 -19.84 -9.36
CA MET A 218 -2.95 -19.13 -8.35
C MET A 218 -4.26 -18.56 -8.88
N LEU A 219 -4.50 -18.59 -10.20
CA LEU A 219 -5.65 -17.87 -10.77
C LEU A 219 -6.99 -18.38 -10.23
N GLU A 220 -7.19 -19.69 -10.18
CA GLU A 220 -8.43 -20.27 -9.64
C GLU A 220 -8.56 -20.05 -8.13
N VAL A 221 -7.46 -20.06 -7.38
CA VAL A 221 -7.43 -19.69 -5.97
C VAL A 221 -7.92 -18.25 -5.79
N LYS A 222 -7.41 -17.30 -6.61
CA LYS A 222 -7.84 -15.90 -6.56
C LYS A 222 -9.33 -15.75 -6.85
N LYS A 223 -9.82 -16.41 -7.90
CA LYS A 223 -11.24 -16.36 -8.27
C LYS A 223 -12.13 -16.87 -7.13
N ARG A 224 -11.78 -18.02 -6.54
CA ARG A 224 -12.54 -18.61 -5.43
C ARG A 224 -12.50 -17.73 -4.19
N ALA A 225 -11.34 -17.18 -3.82
CA ALA A 225 -11.20 -16.26 -2.69
C ALA A 225 -12.08 -15.01 -2.88
N ILE A 226 -12.09 -14.42 -4.09
CA ILE A 226 -12.93 -13.27 -4.43
C ILE A 226 -14.43 -13.61 -4.30
N GLU A 227 -14.84 -14.78 -4.79
CA GLU A 227 -16.22 -15.26 -4.71
C GLU A 227 -16.67 -15.47 -3.25
N GLN A 228 -15.83 -16.10 -2.42
CA GLN A 228 -16.13 -16.30 -1.01
C GLN A 228 -16.21 -14.96 -0.25
N CYS A 229 -15.25 -14.06 -0.45
CA CYS A 229 -15.32 -12.71 0.14
C CYS A 229 -16.62 -12.00 -0.27
N GLY A 230 -16.97 -12.05 -1.55
CA GLY A 230 -18.20 -11.44 -2.08
C GLY A 230 -19.47 -12.04 -1.49
N ARG A 231 -19.52 -13.37 -1.28
CA ARG A 231 -20.65 -14.06 -0.66
C ARG A 231 -20.95 -13.54 0.74
N TYR A 232 -19.92 -13.23 1.50
CA TYR A 232 -20.05 -12.70 2.87
C TYR A 232 -19.97 -11.17 2.96
N GLY A 233 -20.01 -10.46 1.82
CA GLY A 233 -20.05 -9.00 1.79
C GLY A 233 -18.72 -8.31 2.10
N ILE A 234 -17.61 -9.04 2.11
CA ILE A 234 -16.26 -8.49 2.26
C ILE A 234 -15.82 -7.91 0.90
N GLY A 235 -15.44 -6.63 0.87
CA GLY A 235 -14.90 -5.99 -0.33
C GLY A 235 -13.53 -6.56 -0.72
N VAL A 236 -13.21 -6.58 -2.01
CA VAL A 236 -11.89 -6.99 -2.50
C VAL A 236 -11.30 -5.92 -3.39
N THR A 237 -10.08 -5.52 -3.08
CA THR A 237 -9.23 -4.67 -3.92
C THR A 237 -8.12 -5.52 -4.53
N LEU A 238 -8.02 -5.52 -5.85
CA LEU A 238 -6.96 -6.25 -6.54
C LEU A 238 -5.66 -5.43 -6.53
N VAL A 239 -4.57 -6.06 -6.08
CA VAL A 239 -3.26 -5.42 -5.90
C VAL A 239 -2.21 -6.15 -6.75
N PRO A 240 -2.04 -5.77 -8.02
CA PRO A 240 -1.03 -6.38 -8.87
C PRO A 240 0.37 -5.83 -8.61
N VAL A 241 1.35 -6.72 -8.61
CA VAL A 241 2.75 -6.36 -8.78
C VAL A 241 3.06 -6.39 -10.27
N ILE A 242 3.39 -5.25 -10.85
CA ILE A 242 3.69 -5.15 -12.28
C ILE A 242 5.18 -5.31 -12.51
N VAL A 243 5.53 -6.35 -13.28
CA VAL A 243 6.91 -6.68 -13.63
C VAL A 243 7.09 -6.57 -15.14
N PRO A 244 7.98 -5.68 -15.62
CA PRO A 244 8.25 -5.52 -17.06
C PRO A 244 8.63 -6.85 -17.72
N GLY A 245 8.01 -7.13 -18.88
CA GLY A 245 8.24 -8.36 -19.63
C GLY A 245 7.60 -9.63 -19.02
N VAL A 246 6.83 -9.49 -17.93
CA VAL A 246 6.09 -10.62 -17.32
C VAL A 246 4.58 -10.41 -17.42
N ASN A 247 4.06 -9.29 -16.96
CA ASN A 247 2.61 -9.04 -16.89
C ASN A 247 2.18 -7.62 -17.29
N THR A 248 3.07 -6.81 -17.82
CA THR A 248 2.72 -5.46 -18.32
C THR A 248 1.62 -5.47 -19.38
N GLU A 249 1.61 -6.48 -20.22
CA GLU A 249 0.60 -6.64 -21.26
C GLU A 249 -0.79 -7.01 -20.72
N GLN A 250 -0.84 -7.53 -19.49
CA GLN A 250 -2.09 -7.95 -18.84
C GLN A 250 -2.79 -6.85 -18.04
N ILE A 251 -2.24 -5.64 -17.97
CA ILE A 251 -2.82 -4.52 -17.21
C ILE A 251 -4.29 -4.30 -17.61
N GLY A 252 -4.58 -4.25 -18.91
CA GLY A 252 -5.95 -4.08 -19.42
C GLY A 252 -6.87 -5.24 -19.05
N ASP A 253 -6.35 -6.47 -19.05
CA ASP A 253 -7.12 -7.66 -18.69
C ASP A 253 -7.43 -7.74 -17.21
N ILE A 254 -6.49 -7.33 -16.34
CA ILE A 254 -6.70 -7.22 -14.89
C ILE A 254 -7.81 -6.19 -14.61
N ILE A 255 -7.79 -5.04 -15.29
CA ILE A 255 -8.83 -4.02 -15.17
C ILE A 255 -10.19 -4.55 -15.61
N ARG A 256 -10.27 -5.23 -16.78
CA ARG A 256 -11.50 -5.85 -17.27
C ARG A 256 -12.02 -6.90 -16.32
N PHE A 257 -11.15 -7.75 -15.78
CA PHE A 257 -11.51 -8.75 -14.78
C PHE A 257 -12.14 -8.11 -13.55
N ALA A 258 -11.52 -7.03 -13.01
CA ALA A 258 -12.02 -6.32 -11.85
C ALA A 258 -13.42 -5.71 -12.10
N ILE A 259 -13.63 -5.10 -13.27
CA ILE A 259 -14.91 -4.49 -13.66
C ILE A 259 -16.01 -5.56 -13.81
N GLN A 260 -15.74 -6.66 -14.48
CA GLN A 260 -16.71 -7.74 -14.72
C GLN A 260 -17.17 -8.42 -13.43
N ARG A 261 -16.32 -8.48 -12.42
CA ARG A 261 -16.62 -9.06 -11.11
C ARG A 261 -17.13 -8.05 -10.06
N SER A 262 -17.39 -6.82 -10.50
CA SER A 262 -17.83 -5.69 -9.69
C SER A 262 -19.16 -5.85 -8.92
N PRO A 263 -20.11 -6.78 -9.17
CA PRO A 263 -21.26 -6.95 -8.28
C PRO A 263 -20.90 -7.23 -6.83
N TYR A 264 -19.75 -7.87 -6.60
CA TYR A 264 -19.23 -8.15 -5.26
C TYR A 264 -18.39 -6.99 -4.69
N ALA A 265 -17.80 -6.16 -5.55
CA ALA A 265 -17.01 -4.98 -5.16
C ALA A 265 -17.90 -3.76 -4.82
N ARG A 266 -19.13 -3.67 -5.32
CA ARG A 266 -19.99 -2.47 -5.20
C ARG A 266 -20.54 -2.19 -3.80
N ARG A 267 -20.52 -3.14 -2.87
CA ARG A 267 -21.03 -2.94 -1.51
C ARG A 267 -20.03 -2.31 -0.55
N ALA A 268 -18.72 -2.38 -0.85
CA ALA A 268 -17.68 -1.90 0.04
C ALA A 268 -17.07 -0.55 -0.36
N PHE A 269 -16.96 -0.26 -1.66
CA PHE A 269 -16.44 1.03 -2.16
C PHE A 269 -17.05 1.40 -3.51
N PRO A 270 -17.34 2.70 -3.77
CA PRO A 270 -18.01 3.14 -5.01
C PRO A 270 -17.12 3.11 -6.28
N ALA A 271 -15.88 2.69 -6.20
CA ALA A 271 -15.03 2.45 -7.37
C ALA A 271 -13.95 1.42 -7.01
N GLY A 272 -13.76 0.40 -7.83
CA GLY A 272 -12.65 -0.54 -7.69
C GLY A 272 -11.33 0.22 -7.69
N GLN A 273 -10.64 0.24 -6.56
CA GLN A 273 -9.32 0.84 -6.46
C GLN A 273 -8.29 -0.20 -6.86
N LEU A 274 -7.55 0.09 -7.93
CA LEU A 274 -6.37 -0.66 -8.34
C LEU A 274 -5.14 0.07 -7.79
N PHE A 275 -4.40 -0.58 -6.93
CA PHE A 275 -3.10 -0.09 -6.47
C PHE A 275 -1.98 -0.81 -7.23
N TRP A 276 -0.99 -0.02 -7.65
CA TRP A 276 0.16 -0.50 -8.39
C TRP A 276 1.41 -0.45 -7.51
N THR A 277 2.08 -1.58 -7.34
CA THR A 277 3.41 -1.62 -6.71
C THR A 277 4.44 -1.97 -7.77
N TYR A 278 5.54 -1.21 -7.82
CA TYR A 278 6.69 -1.49 -8.67
C TYR A 278 7.82 -2.03 -7.79
N PRO A 279 8.33 -3.24 -8.01
CA PRO A 279 9.55 -3.67 -7.34
C PRO A 279 10.66 -2.74 -7.84
N GLY A 280 11.30 -2.03 -6.91
CA GLY A 280 12.47 -1.22 -7.25
C GLY A 280 13.46 -2.08 -8.02
N ALA A 281 13.98 -1.59 -9.13
CA ALA A 281 15.06 -2.22 -9.84
C ALA A 281 16.23 -2.36 -8.86
N SER A 282 16.42 -3.56 -8.32
CA SER A 282 17.72 -3.97 -7.79
C SER A 282 18.65 -3.93 -8.99
N GLY A 283 19.47 -2.90 -9.04
CA GLY A 283 20.46 -2.74 -10.08
C GLY A 283 21.35 -3.98 -10.16
N GLY A 284 21.45 -4.54 -11.36
CA GLY A 284 22.59 -5.34 -11.74
C GLY A 284 23.81 -4.45 -12.00
#